data_e493eca2286509f2895993e4e104b844
#
_entry.id   e493eca2286509f2895993e4e104b844
#
_cell.length_a   1.000
_cell.length_b   1.000
_cell.length_c   1.000
_cell.angle_alpha   90.00
_cell.angle_beta   90.00
_cell.angle_gamma   90.00
#
_symmetry.space_group_name_H-M   'P 1'
#
loop_
_entity.id
_entity.type
_entity.pdbx_description
1 polymer ?
#
loop_
_entity_poly.entity_id
_entity_poly.type
_entity_poly.pdbx_seq_one_letter_code
_entity_poly.pdbx_strand_id
1 'polypeptide(L)'
;MCTILSDRELAELGITLDTRTPFDEVGVVGCYWLGKPFTLSLDRDNNTLASAQPRRRDPAFVSVADNMVNDRAGTQLVLDRNSSQCTQSMDGGPVSLTVSVAASSDLGPPIDACAEALRIAQMIEPRLPKA
;
A
#
# COMPACT_ATOMS: atom_id res chain seq x y z
N MET A 1 -10.70 -6.04 1.03
CA MET A 1 -9.47 -5.41 1.60
C MET A 1 -9.67 -4.84 3.00
N CYS A 2 -10.89 -4.45 3.35
CA CYS A 2 -11.16 -3.85 4.66
C CYS A 2 -10.96 -4.79 5.86
N THR A 3 -11.00 -6.09 5.63
CA THR A 3 -10.91 -7.12 6.68
C THR A 3 -9.69 -8.01 6.55
N ILE A 4 -8.77 -7.70 5.65
CA ILE A 4 -7.60 -8.55 5.41
C ILE A 4 -6.62 -8.53 6.58
N LEU A 5 -6.55 -7.39 7.29
CA LEU A 5 -5.83 -7.27 8.55
C LEU A 5 -6.84 -7.30 9.70
N SER A 6 -6.50 -8.00 10.78
CA SER A 6 -7.32 -8.03 11.97
C SER A 6 -7.25 -6.69 12.73
N ASP A 7 -8.22 -6.44 13.60
CA ASP A 7 -8.21 -5.26 14.45
C ASP A 7 -6.95 -5.21 15.32
N ARG A 8 -6.50 -6.35 15.82
CA ARG A 8 -5.28 -6.45 16.60
C ARG A 8 -4.05 -6.07 15.80
N GLU A 9 -3.95 -6.56 14.56
CA GLU A 9 -2.83 -6.23 13.67
C GLU A 9 -2.81 -4.73 13.34
N LEU A 10 -3.98 -4.15 13.06
CA LEU A 10 -4.10 -2.71 12.81
C LEU A 10 -3.69 -1.90 14.04
N ALA A 11 -4.12 -2.31 15.24
CA ALA A 11 -3.75 -1.63 16.47
C ALA A 11 -2.23 -1.71 16.73
N GLU A 12 -1.61 -2.84 16.44
CA GLU A 12 -0.16 -3.01 16.57
C GLU A 12 0.62 -2.09 15.60
N LEU A 13 0.02 -1.76 14.47
CA LEU A 13 0.60 -0.82 13.50
C LEU A 13 0.38 0.64 13.91
N GLY A 14 -0.35 0.91 14.98
CA GLY A 14 -0.66 2.27 15.41
C GLY A 14 -1.84 2.90 14.68
N ILE A 15 -2.67 2.08 14.05
CA ILE A 15 -3.83 2.52 13.29
C ILE A 15 -5.02 2.71 14.23
N THR A 16 -5.77 3.79 14.02
CA THR A 16 -6.99 4.09 14.77
C THR A 16 -8.17 3.35 14.13
N LEU A 17 -8.70 2.35 14.81
CA LEU A 17 -9.65 1.39 14.23
C LEU A 17 -10.97 2.03 13.77
N ASP A 18 -11.47 3.02 14.49
CA ASP A 18 -12.75 3.66 14.16
C ASP A 18 -12.67 4.63 12.98
N THR A 19 -11.47 4.82 12.41
CA THR A 19 -11.27 5.65 11.21
C THR A 19 -11.43 4.86 9.91
N ARG A 20 -11.74 3.57 9.98
CA ARG A 20 -11.93 2.73 8.80
C ARG A 20 -12.92 3.37 7.82
N THR A 21 -12.47 3.62 6.61
CA THR A 21 -13.28 4.25 5.57
C THR A 21 -13.18 3.42 4.29
N PRO A 22 -14.25 2.69 3.94
CA PRO A 22 -14.27 1.98 2.66
C PRO A 22 -14.44 2.96 1.51
N PHE A 23 -13.87 2.61 0.36
CA PHE A 23 -14.05 3.38 -0.86
C PHE A 23 -14.20 2.45 -2.07
N ASP A 24 -14.92 2.94 -3.07
CA ASP A 24 -15.13 2.27 -4.35
C ASP A 24 -15.15 3.37 -5.41
N GLU A 25 -14.01 3.55 -6.08
CA GLU A 25 -13.82 4.59 -7.10
C GLU A 25 -13.25 3.95 -8.35
N VAL A 26 -13.82 4.27 -9.48
CA VAL A 26 -13.48 3.83 -10.85
C VAL A 26 -12.38 2.76 -10.91
N GLY A 27 -12.76 1.50 -10.68
CA GLY A 27 -11.84 0.37 -10.78
C GLY A 27 -10.95 0.12 -9.56
N VAL A 28 -11.07 0.93 -8.50
CA VAL A 28 -10.28 0.76 -7.28
C VAL A 28 -11.21 0.62 -6.08
N VAL A 29 -11.08 -0.49 -5.37
CA VAL A 29 -11.93 -0.80 -4.20
C VAL A 29 -11.04 -1.12 -3.02
N GLY A 30 -11.29 -0.48 -1.89
CA GLY A 30 -10.49 -0.73 -0.70
C GLY A 30 -10.98 -0.04 0.55
N CYS A 31 -10.04 0.10 1.48
CA CYS A 31 -10.26 0.83 2.73
C CYS A 31 -9.03 1.65 3.07
N TYR A 32 -9.25 2.78 3.75
CA TYR A 32 -8.15 3.50 4.37
C TYR A 32 -8.44 3.76 5.84
N TRP A 33 -7.39 4.00 6.60
CA TRP A 33 -7.42 4.29 8.02
C TRP A 33 -6.42 5.39 8.34
N LEU A 34 -6.75 6.18 9.36
CA LEU A 34 -5.80 7.12 9.94
C LEU A 34 -5.04 6.42 11.07
N GLY A 35 -3.81 6.84 11.29
CA GLY A 35 -2.99 6.34 12.39
C GLY A 35 -2.01 7.39 12.86
N LYS A 36 -1.38 7.16 14.02
CA LYS A 36 -0.39 8.09 14.55
C LYS A 36 0.90 8.09 13.75
N PRO A 37 1.47 6.92 13.40
CA PRO A 37 2.70 6.90 12.62
C PRO A 37 2.45 7.19 11.14
N PHE A 38 1.34 6.70 10.58
CA PHE A 38 1.03 6.86 9.16
C PHE A 38 -0.45 6.60 8.87
N THR A 39 -0.91 7.10 7.74
CA THR A 39 -2.18 6.72 7.13
C THR A 39 -1.95 5.47 6.28
N LEU A 40 -2.86 4.51 6.38
CA LEU A 40 -2.77 3.24 5.65
C LEU A 40 -3.94 3.13 4.68
N SER A 41 -3.65 2.73 3.45
CA SER A 41 -4.67 2.37 2.47
C SER A 41 -4.37 0.98 1.90
N LEU A 42 -5.40 0.15 1.83
CA LEU A 42 -5.32 -1.19 1.22
C LEU A 42 -6.38 -1.25 0.13
N ASP A 43 -5.98 -1.54 -1.10
CA ASP A 43 -6.93 -1.56 -2.20
C ASP A 43 -6.63 -2.64 -3.23
N ARG A 44 -7.65 -2.92 -4.03
CA ARG A 44 -7.58 -3.75 -5.23
C ARG A 44 -7.87 -2.85 -6.42
N ASP A 45 -6.94 -2.80 -7.35
CA ASP A 45 -7.05 -2.07 -8.61
C ASP A 45 -7.39 -3.07 -9.72
N ASN A 46 -8.37 -2.73 -10.57
CA ASN A 46 -8.75 -3.57 -11.70
C ASN A 46 -7.68 -3.62 -12.81
N ASN A 47 -6.64 -2.82 -12.71
CA ASN A 47 -5.51 -2.88 -13.63
C ASN A 47 -4.50 -3.94 -13.17
N THR A 48 -3.85 -4.59 -14.13
CA THR A 48 -2.79 -5.55 -13.83
C THR A 48 -1.53 -4.84 -13.32
N LEU A 49 -0.65 -5.59 -12.67
CA LEU A 49 0.64 -5.05 -12.25
C LEU A 49 1.44 -4.53 -13.45
N ALA A 50 1.39 -5.22 -14.58
CA ALA A 50 2.07 -4.81 -15.81
C ALA A 50 1.58 -3.45 -16.32
N SER A 51 0.32 -3.10 -16.09
CA SER A 51 -0.25 -1.81 -16.51
C SER A 51 0.36 -0.63 -15.74
N ALA A 52 1.03 -0.88 -14.63
CA ALA A 52 1.77 0.15 -13.90
C ALA A 52 3.04 0.61 -14.65
N GLN A 53 3.48 -0.11 -15.68
CA GLN A 53 4.69 0.24 -16.44
C GLN A 53 4.65 1.64 -17.05
N PRO A 54 3.52 2.12 -17.63
CA PRO A 54 3.45 3.49 -18.11
C PRO A 54 3.64 4.54 -17.02
N ARG A 55 3.29 4.21 -15.76
CA ARG A 55 3.43 5.12 -14.61
C ARG A 55 4.89 5.44 -14.30
N ARG A 56 5.83 4.61 -14.75
CA ARG A 56 7.27 4.86 -14.56
C ARG A 56 7.74 6.16 -15.19
N ARG A 57 7.00 6.66 -16.19
CA ARG A 57 7.30 7.90 -16.90
C ARG A 57 6.51 9.09 -16.36
N ASP A 58 5.61 8.85 -15.39
CA ASP A 58 4.81 9.91 -14.79
C ASP A 58 5.71 10.75 -13.88
N PRO A 59 5.81 12.08 -14.13
CA PRO A 59 6.64 12.94 -13.30
C PRO A 59 6.15 13.07 -11.86
N ALA A 60 4.91 12.62 -11.56
CA ALA A 60 4.41 12.57 -10.19
C ALA A 60 5.16 11.55 -9.32
N PHE A 61 5.78 10.53 -9.94
CA PHE A 61 6.51 9.50 -9.20
C PHE A 61 8.01 9.82 -9.18
N VAL A 62 8.58 9.87 -7.99
CA VAL A 62 10.02 10.12 -7.80
C VAL A 62 10.83 8.87 -8.13
N SER A 63 10.29 7.70 -7.81
CA SER A 63 10.97 6.44 -8.06
C SER A 63 9.95 5.33 -8.29
N VAL A 64 10.23 4.46 -9.24
CA VAL A 64 9.45 3.25 -9.53
C VAL A 64 10.44 2.09 -9.65
N ALA A 65 10.27 1.06 -8.83
CA ALA A 65 11.17 -0.09 -8.83
C ALA A 65 10.40 -1.38 -8.68
N ASP A 66 10.75 -2.37 -9.50
CA ASP A 66 10.21 -3.73 -9.33
C ASP A 66 10.88 -4.39 -8.14
N ASN A 67 10.11 -5.19 -7.41
CA ASN A 67 10.60 -5.97 -6.28
C ASN A 67 9.76 -7.24 -6.10
N MET A 68 10.03 -7.94 -5.01
CA MET A 68 9.27 -9.12 -4.64
C MET A 68 8.64 -8.91 -3.27
N VAL A 69 7.38 -9.31 -3.15
CA VAL A 69 6.68 -9.37 -1.86
C VAL A 69 6.54 -10.86 -1.55
N ASN A 70 7.38 -11.37 -0.66
CA ASN A 70 7.61 -12.81 -0.52
C ASN A 70 8.00 -13.38 -1.89
N ASP A 71 7.25 -14.31 -2.45
CA ASP A 71 7.51 -14.88 -3.78
C ASP A 71 6.64 -14.26 -4.89
N ARG A 72 5.91 -13.20 -4.58
CA ARG A 72 4.97 -12.55 -5.51
C ARG A 72 5.64 -11.32 -6.13
N ALA A 73 5.48 -11.15 -7.44
CA ALA A 73 5.99 -9.96 -8.12
C ALA A 73 5.31 -8.70 -7.59
N GLY A 74 6.09 -7.64 -7.44
CA GLY A 74 5.61 -6.37 -6.95
C GLY A 74 6.30 -5.19 -7.61
N THR A 75 5.77 -4.01 -7.34
CA THR A 75 6.33 -2.73 -7.77
C THR A 75 6.18 -1.72 -6.64
N GLN A 76 7.24 -1.02 -6.34
CA GLN A 76 7.26 0.00 -5.31
C GLN A 76 7.33 1.39 -5.96
N LEU A 77 6.41 2.27 -5.54
CA LEU A 77 6.27 3.62 -6.08
C LEU A 77 6.51 4.62 -4.95
N VAL A 78 7.48 5.52 -5.14
CA VAL A 78 7.74 6.62 -4.21
C VAL A 78 7.12 7.88 -4.79
N LEU A 79 6.22 8.52 -4.01
CA LEU A 79 5.38 9.62 -4.48
C LEU A 79 5.99 10.99 -4.19
N ASP A 80 6.96 11.08 -3.27
CA ASP A 80 7.61 12.34 -2.96
C ASP A 80 9.10 12.15 -2.65
N ARG A 81 9.85 13.27 -2.69
CA ARG A 81 11.31 13.26 -2.50
C ARG A 81 11.73 12.86 -1.08
N ASN A 82 10.85 13.06 -0.10
CA ASN A 82 11.15 12.75 1.30
C ASN A 82 10.79 11.31 1.65
N SER A 83 10.28 10.54 0.68
CA SER A 83 9.80 9.17 0.88
C SER A 83 8.75 9.06 1.99
N SER A 84 7.99 10.13 2.21
CA SER A 84 6.91 10.16 3.21
C SER A 84 5.67 9.42 2.73
N GLN A 85 5.56 9.17 1.43
CA GLN A 85 4.49 8.37 0.82
C GLN A 85 5.11 7.31 -0.08
N CYS A 86 4.70 6.07 0.14
CA CYS A 86 5.16 4.96 -0.66
C CYS A 86 4.03 3.96 -0.88
N THR A 87 3.96 3.44 -2.08
CA THR A 87 2.97 2.46 -2.47
C THR A 87 3.66 1.17 -2.87
N GLN A 88 3.23 0.06 -2.30
CA GLN A 88 3.69 -1.28 -2.68
C GLN A 88 2.55 -1.99 -3.37
N SER A 89 2.70 -2.24 -4.67
CA SER A 89 1.76 -3.02 -5.45
C SER A 89 2.22 -4.46 -5.55
N MET A 90 1.26 -5.37 -5.71
CA MET A 90 1.48 -6.81 -5.83
C MET A 90 0.66 -7.35 -6.99
N ASP A 91 1.21 -8.36 -7.67
CA ASP A 91 0.51 -9.07 -8.74
C ASP A 91 -0.67 -9.85 -8.15
N GLY A 92 -1.85 -9.59 -8.66
CA GLY A 92 -3.08 -10.34 -8.35
C GLY A 92 -3.66 -11.06 -9.56
N GLY A 93 -2.86 -11.26 -10.62
CA GLY A 93 -3.33 -11.83 -11.88
C GLY A 93 -4.02 -10.75 -12.72
N PRO A 94 -5.35 -10.80 -12.87
CA PRO A 94 -6.08 -9.78 -13.63
C PRO A 94 -6.18 -8.44 -12.91
N VAL A 95 -5.82 -8.38 -11.63
CA VAL A 95 -5.88 -7.19 -10.80
C VAL A 95 -4.53 -6.97 -10.14
N SER A 96 -4.32 -5.80 -9.56
CA SER A 96 -3.20 -5.54 -8.66
C SER A 96 -3.73 -5.19 -7.27
N LEU A 97 -2.94 -5.54 -6.26
CA LEU A 97 -3.27 -5.31 -4.86
C LEU A 97 -2.24 -4.31 -4.32
N THR A 98 -2.69 -3.32 -3.58
CA THR A 98 -1.84 -2.19 -3.26
C THR A 98 -1.91 -1.85 -1.78
N VAL A 99 -0.74 -1.64 -1.19
CA VAL A 99 -0.56 -1.09 0.16
C VAL A 99 0.05 0.29 0.01
N SER A 100 -0.62 1.32 0.51
CA SER A 100 -0.12 2.68 0.50
C SER A 100 0.09 3.17 1.92
N VAL A 101 1.26 3.73 2.19
CA VAL A 101 1.64 4.28 3.49
C VAL A 101 2.03 5.74 3.29
N ALA A 102 1.42 6.62 4.09
CA ALA A 102 1.75 8.05 4.10
C ALA A 102 2.01 8.48 5.54
N ALA A 103 3.17 9.06 5.80
CA ALA A 103 3.51 9.56 7.13
C ALA A 103 2.46 10.57 7.60
N SER A 104 1.98 10.40 8.84
CA SER A 104 0.87 11.19 9.37
C SER A 104 1.27 12.58 9.82
N SER A 105 2.53 12.79 10.22
CA SER A 105 2.97 14.04 10.82
C SER A 105 4.47 14.23 10.68
N ASP A 106 4.88 15.46 10.42
CA ASP A 106 6.29 15.85 10.45
C ASP A 106 6.84 15.98 11.88
N LEU A 107 5.97 15.92 12.89
CA LEU A 107 6.33 16.10 14.29
C LEU A 107 6.64 14.78 15.00
N GLY A 108 6.31 13.65 14.38
CA GLY A 108 6.62 12.32 14.94
C GLY A 108 8.02 11.84 14.56
N PRO A 109 8.45 10.69 15.12
CA PRO A 109 9.67 10.05 14.63
C PRO A 109 9.57 9.80 13.13
N PRO A 110 10.66 10.00 12.37
CA PRO A 110 10.62 9.70 10.94
C PRO A 110 10.33 8.21 10.72
N ILE A 111 9.46 7.93 9.76
CA ILE A 111 9.20 6.55 9.31
C ILE A 111 9.76 6.37 7.92
N ASP A 112 10.13 5.14 7.59
CA ASP A 112 10.42 4.73 6.22
C ASP A 112 9.13 4.18 5.63
N ALA A 113 8.42 4.99 4.87
CA ALA A 113 7.12 4.62 4.32
C ALA A 113 7.23 3.39 3.41
N CYS A 114 8.31 3.27 2.65
CA CYS A 114 8.53 2.13 1.75
C CYS A 114 8.78 0.84 2.53
N ALA A 115 9.57 0.89 3.59
CA ALA A 115 9.81 -0.27 4.45
C ALA A 115 8.51 -0.70 5.13
N GLU A 116 7.71 0.24 5.62
CA GLU A 116 6.42 -0.06 6.23
C GLU A 116 5.43 -0.65 5.23
N ALA A 117 5.34 -0.07 4.02
CA ALA A 117 4.46 -0.58 2.98
C ALA A 117 4.85 -2.02 2.58
N LEU A 118 6.14 -2.28 2.43
CA LEU A 118 6.62 -3.63 2.10
C LEU A 118 6.33 -4.62 3.23
N ARG A 119 6.58 -4.22 4.47
CA ARG A 119 6.32 -5.07 5.64
C ARG A 119 4.85 -5.46 5.74
N ILE A 120 3.95 -4.49 5.55
CA ILE A 120 2.50 -4.75 5.58
C ILE A 120 2.10 -5.63 4.41
N ALA A 121 2.66 -5.38 3.22
CA ALA A 121 2.41 -6.21 2.05
C ALA A 121 2.83 -7.67 2.29
N GLN A 122 3.97 -7.88 2.94
CA GLN A 122 4.43 -9.22 3.30
C GLN A 122 3.49 -9.91 4.30
N MET A 123 2.86 -9.14 5.20
CA MET A 123 1.87 -9.69 6.14
C MET A 123 0.61 -10.18 5.44
N ILE A 124 0.13 -9.43 4.45
CA ILE A 124 -1.14 -9.74 3.78
C ILE A 124 -0.99 -10.69 2.60
N GLU A 125 0.20 -10.79 2.00
CA GLU A 125 0.43 -11.58 0.80
C GLU A 125 -0.03 -13.04 0.95
N PRO A 126 0.27 -13.77 2.05
CA PRO A 126 -0.19 -15.14 2.20
C PRO A 126 -1.71 -15.31 2.27
N ARG A 127 -2.43 -14.22 2.50
CA ARG A 127 -3.90 -14.20 2.61
C ARG A 127 -4.59 -13.89 1.28
N LEU A 128 -3.80 -13.58 0.25
CA LEU A 128 -4.31 -13.22 -1.07
C LEU A 128 -4.47 -14.47 -1.94
N PRO A 129 -5.41 -14.44 -2.92
CA PRO A 129 -5.47 -15.49 -3.92
C PRO A 129 -4.15 -15.57 -4.68
N LYS A 130 -3.82 -16.76 -5.16
CA LYS A 130 -2.66 -16.92 -6.03
C LYS A 130 -2.89 -16.16 -7.34
N ALA A 131 -1.84 -15.53 -7.83
CA ALA A 131 -1.89 -14.80 -9.09
C ALA A 131 -2.00 -15.77 -10.28
#